data_c7ca964232c7f4e1e407fa6d43abcca8
#
_entry.id   c7ca964232c7f4e1e407fa6d43abcca8
#
_cell.length_a   1.000
_cell.length_b   1.000
_cell.length_c   1.000
_cell.angle_alpha   90.00
_cell.angle_beta   90.00
_cell.angle_gamma   90.00
#
_symmetry.space_group_name_H-M   'P 1'
#
loop_
_entity.id
_entity.type
_entity.pdbx_description
1 polymer ?
#
loop_
_entity_poly.entity_id
_entity_poly.type
_entity_poly.pdbx_seq_one_letter_code
_entity_poly.pdbx_strand_id
1 'polypeptide(L)'
;MLGWLLTRLVGVGLAAWLLASAVFLLGQLRPSFAEQQALARADEPTAPFSSPGQVAASQQALRQRLGLDQPAFYVTRTAGPPVRWQWHGPRNQYHRWLRGVLRGQWGRSLRDNQPVTEKLAPALAYTLPLMSLALALGTALALGIATYLASGAPAAPGRVALRVALTSLQALPLFVLALLLLLLLANPELFNILPAADLSSYEPDLSSGRWLAAYLTRLALPLLSLVLAALPELALPLAAALRHELASPYAVAARAKGVPTRRLVWHHALPNAVLPLLVTFTGLLPALVAGAVVVEVLFALPGMGRLLAEAAAAQDYPVLIAGVLLTAGVRLLALLAADIIHYRLDPRLRANLA
;
A
#
# COMPACT_ATOMS: atom_id res chain seq x y z
N MET A 1 0.07 -20.60 21.04
CA MET A 1 -0.73 -19.57 20.31
C MET A 1 -0.47 -18.16 20.86
N LEU A 2 -0.68 -17.90 22.16
CA LEU A 2 -0.48 -16.56 22.74
C LEU A 2 0.95 -16.04 22.59
N GLY A 3 1.97 -16.87 22.86
CA GLY A 3 3.38 -16.50 22.71
C GLY A 3 3.76 -16.13 21.27
N TRP A 4 3.31 -16.91 20.28
CA TRP A 4 3.54 -16.61 18.87
C TRP A 4 2.87 -15.28 18.45
N LEU A 5 1.62 -15.07 18.89
CA LEU A 5 0.92 -13.81 18.61
C LEU A 5 1.62 -12.61 19.23
N LEU A 6 2.08 -12.75 20.47
CA LEU A 6 2.86 -11.71 21.16
C LEU A 6 4.16 -11.37 20.41
N THR A 7 4.92 -12.38 19.97
CA THR A 7 6.16 -12.13 19.21
C THR A 7 5.89 -11.43 17.89
N ARG A 8 4.77 -11.77 17.19
CA ARG A 8 4.38 -11.09 15.96
C ARG A 8 3.93 -9.66 16.22
N LEU A 9 3.10 -9.42 17.23
CA LEU A 9 2.67 -8.06 17.62
C LEU A 9 3.84 -7.19 18.04
N VAL A 10 4.80 -7.71 18.81
CA VAL A 10 6.03 -6.99 19.18
C VAL A 10 6.85 -6.68 17.92
N GLY A 11 7.01 -7.64 17.00
CA GLY A 11 7.71 -7.43 15.74
C GLY A 11 7.08 -6.33 14.87
N VAL A 12 5.75 -6.35 14.72
CA VAL A 12 4.99 -5.32 13.98
C VAL A 12 5.11 -3.96 14.67
N GLY A 13 4.99 -3.92 16.00
CA GLY A 13 5.16 -2.69 16.78
C GLY A 13 6.57 -2.10 16.65
N LEU A 14 7.61 -2.95 16.70
CA LEU A 14 8.99 -2.53 16.50
C LEU A 14 9.23 -2.02 15.08
N ALA A 15 8.71 -2.71 14.06
CA ALA A 15 8.81 -2.28 12.66
C ALA A 15 8.10 -0.93 12.44
N ALA A 16 6.90 -0.75 13.00
CA ALA A 16 6.16 0.51 12.94
C ALA A 16 6.94 1.65 13.64
N TRP A 17 7.52 1.38 14.80
CA TRP A 17 8.33 2.35 15.53
C TRP A 17 9.62 2.72 14.79
N LEU A 18 10.34 1.74 14.22
CA LEU A 18 11.55 1.99 13.43
C LEU A 18 11.23 2.81 12.18
N LEU A 19 10.14 2.47 11.48
CA LEU A 19 9.69 3.22 10.32
C LEU A 19 9.32 4.66 10.69
N ALA A 20 8.53 4.85 11.74
CA ALA A 20 8.16 6.19 12.22
C ALA A 20 9.40 7.01 12.58
N SER A 21 10.37 6.39 13.25
CA SER A 21 11.65 7.04 13.60
C SER A 21 12.45 7.42 12.37
N ALA A 22 12.56 6.51 11.39
CA ALA A 22 13.27 6.77 10.14
C ALA A 22 12.62 7.90 9.34
N VAL A 23 11.29 7.90 9.20
CA VAL A 23 10.54 8.93 8.48
C VAL A 23 10.68 10.29 9.18
N PHE A 24 10.62 10.33 10.52
CA PHE A 24 10.85 11.56 11.28
C PHE A 24 12.27 12.09 11.06
N LEU A 25 13.30 11.23 11.17
CA LEU A 25 14.70 11.62 11.00
C LEU A 25 14.98 12.12 9.57
N LEU A 26 14.41 11.46 8.56
CA LEU A 26 14.50 11.94 7.17
C LEU A 26 13.86 13.32 6.99
N GLY A 27 12.74 13.57 7.68
CA GLY A 27 12.11 14.90 7.70
C GLY A 27 12.99 15.99 8.35
N GLN A 28 13.88 15.61 9.29
CA GLN A 28 14.82 16.55 9.94
C GLN A 28 16.08 16.85 9.09
N LEU A 29 16.40 16.03 8.08
CA LEU A 29 17.57 16.25 7.23
C LEU A 29 17.43 17.46 6.30
N ARG A 30 16.22 17.96 6.11
CA ARG A 30 15.97 19.22 5.40
C ARG A 30 15.37 20.23 6.38
N PRO A 31 15.83 21.49 6.40
CA PRO A 31 15.12 22.54 7.12
C PRO A 31 13.68 22.51 6.63
N SER A 32 12.73 22.37 7.55
CA SER A 32 11.33 22.18 7.20
C SER A 32 10.91 23.38 6.32
N PHE A 33 10.26 23.09 5.20
CA PHE A 33 9.72 24.14 4.32
C PHE A 33 8.81 25.09 5.12
N ALA A 34 8.16 24.59 6.19
CA ALA A 34 7.45 25.41 7.16
C ALA A 34 8.37 26.39 7.89
N GLU A 35 9.60 25.99 8.22
CA GLU A 35 10.59 26.87 8.81
C GLU A 35 11.08 27.90 7.79
N GLN A 36 11.34 27.47 6.56
CA GLN A 36 11.71 28.37 5.46
C GLN A 36 10.55 29.32 5.08
N GLN A 37 9.32 28.84 4.99
CA GLN A 37 8.17 29.71 4.73
C GLN A 37 7.85 30.63 5.91
N ALA A 38 7.98 30.14 7.14
CA ALA A 38 7.78 30.95 8.32
C ALA A 38 8.87 32.01 8.47
N LEU A 39 10.12 31.66 8.12
CA LEU A 39 11.25 32.58 8.04
C LEU A 39 11.08 33.57 6.88
N ALA A 40 10.68 33.10 5.69
CA ALA A 40 10.42 33.96 4.53
C ALA A 40 9.25 34.92 4.78
N ARG A 41 8.17 34.48 5.47
CA ARG A 41 7.08 35.37 5.89
C ARG A 41 7.48 36.33 7.01
N ALA A 42 8.44 35.95 7.85
CA ALA A 42 9.00 36.83 8.86
C ALA A 42 10.01 37.84 8.26
N ASP A 43 10.59 37.53 7.10
CA ASP A 43 11.44 38.42 6.30
C ASP A 43 10.63 39.36 5.38
N GLU A 44 9.34 39.07 5.09
CA GLU A 44 8.46 40.06 4.46
C GLU A 44 8.28 41.24 5.42
N PRO A 45 8.74 42.42 5.07
CA PRO A 45 8.61 43.61 5.95
C PRO A 45 7.13 43.97 6.08
N THR A 46 6.49 43.44 7.14
CA THR A 46 5.12 43.85 7.55
C THR A 46 5.04 45.29 7.96
N ALA A 47 6.18 45.96 8.13
CA ALA A 47 6.33 47.39 8.25
C ALA A 47 7.70 47.82 7.68
N PRO A 48 7.78 48.91 6.93
CA PRO A 48 9.01 49.40 6.27
C PRO A 48 10.16 49.80 7.21
N PHE A 49 10.06 49.54 8.51
CA PHE A 49 11.02 49.96 9.53
C PHE A 49 11.34 48.93 10.61
N SER A 50 11.20 47.62 10.33
CA SER A 50 11.57 46.59 11.33
C SER A 50 13.09 46.53 11.49
N SER A 51 13.58 46.78 12.71
CA SER A 51 15.02 46.66 13.00
C SER A 51 15.48 45.20 12.96
N PRO A 52 16.75 44.90 12.59
CA PRO A 52 17.28 43.54 12.57
C PRO A 52 17.08 42.74 13.87
N GLY A 53 17.06 43.46 15.01
CA GLY A 53 16.80 42.87 16.32
C GLY A 53 15.34 42.41 16.52
N GLN A 54 14.38 43.11 15.92
CA GLN A 54 12.95 42.73 15.98
C GLN A 54 12.66 41.49 15.11
N VAL A 55 13.31 41.39 13.95
CA VAL A 55 13.22 40.22 13.08
C VAL A 55 13.81 38.99 13.80
N ALA A 56 14.98 39.13 14.43
CA ALA A 56 15.58 38.01 15.19
C ALA A 56 14.72 37.59 16.39
N ALA A 57 14.12 38.52 17.11
CA ALA A 57 13.22 38.26 18.24
C ALA A 57 11.94 37.53 17.78
N SER A 58 11.35 37.96 16.66
CA SER A 58 10.15 37.30 16.09
C SER A 58 10.44 35.88 15.58
N GLN A 59 11.59 35.66 14.94
CA GLN A 59 12.08 34.36 14.54
C GLN A 59 12.30 33.43 15.76
N GLN A 60 12.91 33.94 16.82
CA GLN A 60 13.14 33.17 18.04
C GLN A 60 11.82 32.80 18.75
N ALA A 61 10.88 33.74 18.83
CA ALA A 61 9.55 33.48 19.37
C ALA A 61 8.77 32.46 18.56
N LEU A 62 8.89 32.49 17.23
CA LEU A 62 8.30 31.50 16.32
C LEU A 62 8.92 30.12 16.52
N ARG A 63 10.25 30.01 16.59
CA ARG A 63 10.96 28.74 16.88
C ARG A 63 10.52 28.14 18.22
N GLN A 64 10.38 28.97 19.26
CA GLN A 64 9.88 28.51 20.56
C GLN A 64 8.43 28.02 20.49
N ARG A 65 7.54 28.75 19.80
CA ARG A 65 6.13 28.35 19.60
C ARG A 65 6.02 27.02 18.83
N LEU A 66 6.84 26.83 17.80
CA LEU A 66 6.90 25.60 17.03
C LEU A 66 7.68 24.49 17.76
N GLY A 67 8.41 24.85 18.84
CA GLY A 67 9.24 23.93 19.64
C GLY A 67 10.45 23.40 18.89
N LEU A 68 10.93 24.16 17.93
CA LEU A 68 12.16 23.88 17.18
C LEU A 68 13.43 24.18 17.98
N ASP A 69 13.29 24.85 19.13
CA ASP A 69 14.32 25.06 20.14
C ASP A 69 14.70 23.80 20.92
N GLN A 70 13.84 22.77 20.90
CA GLN A 70 14.10 21.52 21.57
C GLN A 70 14.98 20.59 20.71
N PRO A 71 15.81 19.72 21.36
CA PRO A 71 16.59 18.74 20.63
C PRO A 71 15.71 17.85 19.75
N ALA A 72 16.19 17.51 18.55
CA ALA A 72 15.42 16.74 17.58
C ALA A 72 15.04 15.34 18.09
N PHE A 73 15.95 14.69 18.83
CA PHE A 73 15.80 13.31 19.27
C PHE A 73 16.22 13.14 20.75
N TYR A 74 16.02 11.93 21.31
CA TYR A 74 16.33 11.61 22.69
C TYR A 74 17.79 11.81 23.05
N VAL A 75 18.69 11.65 22.07
CA VAL A 75 20.14 11.73 22.26
C VAL A 75 20.71 12.65 21.20
N THR A 76 21.56 13.60 21.62
CA THR A 76 22.35 14.41 20.70
C THR A 76 23.84 14.23 21.00
N ARG A 77 24.63 14.32 19.93
CA ARG A 77 26.09 14.32 20.01
C ARG A 77 26.58 15.76 20.00
N THR A 78 27.30 16.16 21.02
CA THR A 78 27.91 17.50 21.07
C THR A 78 29.04 17.58 20.03
N ALA A 79 29.01 18.62 19.19
CA ALA A 79 30.09 18.89 18.25
C ALA A 79 31.28 19.48 19.03
N GLY A 80 32.41 18.73 19.11
CA GLY A 80 33.66 19.16 19.73
C GLY A 80 34.30 18.09 20.60
N PRO A 81 35.65 18.10 20.78
CA PRO A 81 36.34 17.21 21.69
C PRO A 81 36.20 17.73 23.14
N PRO A 82 35.87 16.86 24.15
CA PRO A 82 35.49 15.46 23.98
C PRO A 82 34.06 15.28 23.54
N VAL A 83 33.82 14.29 22.62
CA VAL A 83 32.47 13.91 22.19
C VAL A 83 31.67 13.47 23.41
N ARG A 84 30.59 14.19 23.71
CA ARG A 84 29.65 13.83 24.77
C ARG A 84 28.29 13.51 24.19
N TRP A 85 27.69 12.42 24.62
CA TRP A 85 26.30 12.07 24.35
C TRP A 85 25.43 12.68 25.45
N GLN A 86 24.47 13.48 25.05
CA GLN A 86 23.53 14.12 25.98
C GLN A 86 22.16 13.50 25.82
N TRP A 87 21.60 12.98 26.90
CA TRP A 87 20.26 12.44 26.97
C TRP A 87 19.26 13.54 27.34
N HIS A 88 18.20 13.70 26.53
CA HIS A 88 17.21 14.77 26.68
C HIS A 88 15.87 14.27 27.24
N GLY A 89 15.71 12.97 27.48
CA GLY A 89 14.45 12.39 27.97
C GLY A 89 13.27 12.66 27.04
N PRO A 90 12.04 12.77 27.57
CA PRO A 90 10.84 13.00 26.75
C PRO A 90 10.67 14.43 26.23
N ARG A 91 11.56 15.37 26.61
CA ARG A 91 11.52 16.78 26.18
C ARG A 91 12.29 16.97 24.88
N ASN A 92 11.81 16.34 23.80
CA ASN A 92 12.38 16.46 22.46
C ASN A 92 11.28 16.50 21.39
N GLN A 93 11.62 16.95 20.17
CA GLN A 93 10.70 17.10 19.06
C GLN A 93 10.09 15.75 18.63
N TYR A 94 10.90 14.69 18.58
CA TYR A 94 10.45 13.35 18.21
C TYR A 94 9.37 12.80 19.15
N HIS A 95 9.58 12.92 20.48
CA HIS A 95 8.60 12.45 21.47
C HIS A 95 7.26 13.19 21.35
N ARG A 96 7.33 14.52 21.16
CA ARG A 96 6.14 15.36 20.98
C ARG A 96 5.39 14.98 19.71
N TRP A 97 6.12 14.83 18.60
CA TRP A 97 5.57 14.41 17.33
C TRP A 97 4.94 13.01 17.40
N LEU A 98 5.67 12.03 17.93
CA LEU A 98 5.16 10.65 18.07
C LEU A 98 3.90 10.59 18.94
N ARG A 99 3.89 11.34 20.05
CA ARG A 99 2.69 11.46 20.89
C ARG A 99 1.52 12.12 20.16
N GLY A 100 1.77 13.09 19.31
CA GLY A 100 0.79 13.70 18.42
C GLY A 100 0.21 12.70 17.44
N VAL A 101 1.08 11.97 16.72
CA VAL A 101 0.68 10.92 15.76
C VAL A 101 -0.20 9.85 16.42
N LEU A 102 0.20 9.35 17.61
CA LEU A 102 -0.57 8.36 18.38
C LEU A 102 -1.92 8.88 18.87
N ARG A 103 -2.11 10.20 18.97
CA ARG A 103 -3.38 10.86 19.30
C ARG A 103 -4.20 11.27 18.07
N GLY A 104 -3.76 10.91 16.87
CA GLY A 104 -4.40 11.31 15.61
C GLY A 104 -4.12 12.76 15.18
N GLN A 105 -3.17 13.44 15.81
CA GLN A 105 -2.75 14.79 15.45
C GLN A 105 -1.62 14.71 14.41
N TRP A 106 -2.01 14.61 13.15
CA TRP A 106 -1.08 14.45 12.01
C TRP A 106 -0.56 15.76 11.43
N GLY A 107 -0.94 16.90 12.04
CA GLY A 107 -0.55 18.23 11.57
C GLY A 107 -1.46 18.79 10.48
N ARG A 108 -0.96 19.83 9.83
CA ARG A 108 -1.65 20.53 8.74
C ARG A 108 -0.80 20.55 7.49
N SER A 109 -1.44 20.49 6.33
CA SER A 109 -0.82 20.66 5.01
C SER A 109 -0.15 22.02 4.89
N LEU A 110 1.06 22.04 4.34
CA LEU A 110 1.79 23.29 4.10
C LEU A 110 1.25 24.06 2.90
N ARG A 111 0.52 23.38 2.01
CA ARG A 111 -0.01 23.96 0.78
C ARG A 111 -1.27 24.79 1.00
N ASP A 112 -2.22 24.24 1.75
CA ASP A 112 -3.57 24.82 1.90
C ASP A 112 -4.02 24.94 3.36
N ASN A 113 -3.14 24.62 4.32
CA ASN A 113 -3.40 24.68 5.75
C ASN A 113 -4.59 23.83 6.25
N GLN A 114 -5.04 22.85 5.44
CA GLN A 114 -6.08 21.91 5.87
C GLN A 114 -5.50 20.84 6.81
N PRO A 115 -6.30 20.28 7.75
CA PRO A 115 -5.88 19.13 8.54
C PRO A 115 -5.49 17.98 7.64
N VAL A 116 -4.33 17.35 7.92
CA VAL A 116 -3.83 16.21 7.13
C VAL A 116 -4.83 15.05 7.14
N THR A 117 -5.54 14.84 8.23
CA THR A 117 -6.57 13.80 8.36
C THR A 117 -7.71 13.93 7.34
N GLU A 118 -8.12 15.17 7.03
CA GLU A 118 -9.18 15.44 6.06
C GLU A 118 -8.77 15.13 4.63
N LYS A 119 -7.46 15.09 4.34
CA LYS A 119 -6.91 14.67 3.04
C LYS A 119 -6.68 13.16 2.97
N LEU A 120 -6.18 12.57 4.06
CA LEU A 120 -5.83 11.15 4.07
C LEU A 120 -7.07 10.23 4.12
N ALA A 121 -8.10 10.61 4.89
CA ALA A 121 -9.26 9.75 5.08
C ALA A 121 -10.03 9.48 3.77
N PRO A 122 -10.38 10.46 2.92
CA PRO A 122 -11.00 10.22 1.63
C PRO A 122 -10.10 9.41 0.69
N ALA A 123 -8.81 9.74 0.63
CA ALA A 123 -7.86 9.03 -0.22
C ALA A 123 -7.74 7.55 0.17
N LEU A 124 -7.67 7.25 1.47
CA LEU A 124 -7.63 5.87 1.97
C LEU A 124 -8.95 5.13 1.71
N ALA A 125 -10.09 5.81 1.92
CA ALA A 125 -11.41 5.26 1.64
C ALA A 125 -11.60 4.92 0.15
N TYR A 126 -10.83 5.53 -0.73
CA TYR A 126 -10.80 5.21 -2.16
C TYR A 126 -9.85 4.04 -2.48
N THR A 127 -8.60 4.12 -2.00
CA THR A 127 -7.56 3.13 -2.30
C THR A 127 -7.89 1.74 -1.74
N LEU A 128 -8.38 1.65 -0.48
CA LEU A 128 -8.63 0.35 0.15
C LEU A 128 -9.67 -0.51 -0.56
N PRO A 129 -10.87 0.01 -0.93
CA PRO A 129 -11.84 -0.76 -1.70
C PRO A 129 -11.31 -1.17 -3.07
N LEU A 130 -10.61 -0.28 -3.79
CA LEU A 130 -10.04 -0.59 -5.10
C LEU A 130 -9.05 -1.76 -5.02
N MET A 131 -8.11 -1.71 -4.08
CA MET A 131 -7.12 -2.77 -3.85
C MET A 131 -7.77 -4.08 -3.38
N SER A 132 -8.74 -3.98 -2.46
CA SER A 132 -9.45 -5.15 -1.94
C SER A 132 -10.23 -5.86 -3.05
N LEU A 133 -10.89 -5.09 -3.91
CA LEU A 133 -11.64 -5.61 -5.05
C LEU A 133 -10.69 -6.23 -6.09
N ALA A 134 -9.56 -5.56 -6.39
CA ALA A 134 -8.55 -6.09 -7.31
C ALA A 134 -7.98 -7.43 -6.81
N LEU A 135 -7.67 -7.52 -5.50
CA LEU A 135 -7.18 -8.75 -4.88
C LEU A 135 -8.24 -9.87 -4.90
N ALA A 136 -9.49 -9.55 -4.56
CA ALA A 136 -10.58 -10.51 -4.56
C ALA A 136 -10.87 -11.07 -5.96
N LEU A 137 -11.01 -10.19 -6.96
CA LEU A 137 -11.23 -10.59 -8.36
C LEU A 137 -10.02 -11.33 -8.93
N GLY A 138 -8.80 -10.82 -8.70
CA GLY A 138 -7.57 -11.48 -9.12
C GLY A 138 -7.44 -12.88 -8.55
N THR A 139 -7.75 -13.07 -7.27
CA THR A 139 -7.75 -14.37 -6.60
C THR A 139 -8.81 -15.30 -7.17
N ALA A 140 -10.04 -14.82 -7.36
CA ALA A 140 -11.12 -15.63 -7.94
C ALA A 140 -10.79 -16.12 -9.35
N LEU A 141 -10.26 -15.23 -10.20
CA LEU A 141 -9.81 -15.58 -11.55
C LEU A 141 -8.61 -16.53 -11.51
N ALA A 142 -7.64 -16.28 -10.64
CA ALA A 142 -6.47 -17.16 -10.46
C ALA A 142 -6.86 -18.58 -10.05
N LEU A 143 -7.83 -18.73 -9.15
CA LEU A 143 -8.40 -20.02 -8.76
C LEU A 143 -9.01 -20.76 -9.98
N GLY A 144 -9.80 -20.08 -10.78
CA GLY A 144 -10.39 -20.65 -12.01
C GLY A 144 -9.32 -21.08 -13.02
N ILE A 145 -8.38 -20.20 -13.30
CA ILE A 145 -7.28 -20.45 -14.24
C ILE A 145 -6.36 -21.58 -13.73
N ALA A 146 -5.97 -21.52 -12.47
CA ALA A 146 -5.09 -22.56 -11.88
C ALA A 146 -5.76 -23.93 -11.91
N THR A 147 -7.04 -24.05 -11.59
CA THR A 147 -7.79 -25.30 -11.67
C THR A 147 -7.87 -25.81 -13.11
N TYR A 148 -8.11 -24.94 -14.09
CA TYR A 148 -8.08 -25.27 -15.51
C TYR A 148 -6.71 -25.79 -15.96
N LEU A 149 -5.63 -25.08 -15.59
CA LEU A 149 -4.25 -25.46 -15.95
C LEU A 149 -3.79 -26.75 -15.29
N ALA A 150 -4.28 -27.06 -14.06
CA ALA A 150 -3.85 -28.23 -13.30
C ALA A 150 -4.62 -29.53 -13.66
N SER A 151 -5.90 -29.43 -14.03
CA SER A 151 -6.79 -30.59 -14.14
C SER A 151 -6.73 -31.36 -15.47
N GLY A 152 -5.87 -30.98 -16.40
CA GLY A 152 -5.78 -31.68 -17.70
C GLY A 152 -4.37 -31.84 -18.25
N ALA A 153 -4.27 -32.36 -19.47
CA ALA A 153 -2.99 -32.60 -20.14
C ALA A 153 -2.17 -31.30 -20.27
N PRO A 154 -0.93 -31.24 -19.77
CA PRO A 154 -0.10 -30.05 -19.78
C PRO A 154 0.20 -29.51 -21.19
N ALA A 155 0.27 -30.42 -22.17
CA ALA A 155 0.59 -30.10 -23.57
C ALA A 155 -0.64 -29.71 -24.41
N ALA A 156 -1.85 -29.65 -23.83
CA ALA A 156 -3.02 -29.22 -24.57
C ALA A 156 -2.84 -27.77 -25.06
N PRO A 157 -3.08 -27.47 -26.36
CA PRO A 157 -2.70 -26.19 -26.97
C PRO A 157 -3.32 -24.96 -26.24
N GLY A 158 -4.57 -25.06 -25.79
CA GLY A 158 -5.21 -23.98 -25.04
C GLY A 158 -4.55 -23.71 -23.67
N ARG A 159 -4.03 -24.75 -22.98
CA ARG A 159 -3.31 -24.57 -21.72
C ARG A 159 -1.90 -24.03 -21.91
N VAL A 160 -1.24 -24.45 -22.99
CA VAL A 160 0.06 -23.89 -23.38
C VAL A 160 -0.10 -22.40 -23.71
N ALA A 161 -1.06 -22.06 -24.57
CA ALA A 161 -1.34 -20.68 -24.95
C ALA A 161 -1.66 -19.79 -23.72
N LEU A 162 -2.53 -20.27 -22.80
CA LEU A 162 -2.86 -19.52 -21.58
C LEU A 162 -1.63 -19.35 -20.66
N ARG A 163 -0.79 -20.37 -20.51
CA ARG A 163 0.44 -20.27 -19.72
C ARG A 163 1.41 -19.26 -20.34
N VAL A 164 1.61 -19.32 -21.66
CA VAL A 164 2.44 -18.35 -22.38
C VAL A 164 1.90 -16.94 -22.20
N ALA A 165 0.58 -16.74 -22.37
CA ALA A 165 -0.06 -15.43 -22.16
C ALA A 165 0.17 -14.90 -20.74
N LEU A 166 0.00 -15.73 -19.70
CA LEU A 166 0.27 -15.32 -18.31
C LEU A 166 1.74 -14.99 -18.08
N THR A 167 2.66 -15.79 -18.62
CA THR A 167 4.10 -15.52 -18.48
C THR A 167 4.50 -14.25 -19.24
N SER A 168 3.93 -14.00 -20.43
CA SER A 168 4.14 -12.74 -21.16
C SER A 168 3.58 -11.54 -20.39
N LEU A 169 2.41 -11.70 -19.76
CA LEU A 169 1.80 -10.67 -18.94
C LEU A 169 2.66 -10.33 -17.71
N GLN A 170 3.28 -11.33 -17.08
CA GLN A 170 4.19 -11.14 -15.95
C GLN A 170 5.46 -10.34 -16.33
N ALA A 171 5.89 -10.41 -17.59
CA ALA A 171 7.05 -9.65 -18.07
C ALA A 171 6.74 -8.15 -18.29
N LEU A 172 5.48 -7.77 -18.37
CA LEU A 172 5.07 -6.38 -18.58
C LEU A 172 5.05 -5.60 -17.27
N PRO A 173 5.79 -4.48 -17.16
CA PRO A 173 5.61 -3.56 -16.05
C PRO A 173 4.16 -3.06 -15.97
N LEU A 174 3.61 -2.92 -14.76
CA LEU A 174 2.22 -2.49 -14.56
C LEU A 174 1.87 -1.19 -15.28
N PHE A 175 2.78 -0.20 -15.28
CA PHE A 175 2.52 1.08 -15.96
C PHE A 175 2.38 0.91 -17.48
N VAL A 176 3.16 0.02 -18.08
CA VAL A 176 3.05 -0.30 -19.53
C VAL A 176 1.72 -0.99 -19.80
N LEU A 177 1.34 -1.96 -18.97
CA LEU A 177 0.07 -2.66 -19.09
C LEU A 177 -1.11 -1.68 -18.96
N ALA A 178 -1.08 -0.80 -17.97
CA ALA A 178 -2.13 0.21 -17.75
C ALA A 178 -2.24 1.20 -18.92
N LEU A 179 -1.10 1.65 -19.47
CA LEU A 179 -1.06 2.51 -20.66
C LEU A 179 -1.59 1.79 -21.90
N LEU A 180 -1.22 0.52 -22.11
CA LEU A 180 -1.75 -0.27 -23.23
C LEU A 180 -3.27 -0.46 -23.12
N LEU A 181 -3.78 -0.74 -21.93
CA LEU A 181 -5.23 -0.86 -21.71
C LEU A 181 -5.94 0.47 -21.97
N LEU A 182 -5.37 1.58 -21.51
CA LEU A 182 -5.91 2.91 -21.78
C LEU A 182 -5.92 3.21 -23.27
N LEU A 183 -4.80 2.96 -23.96
CA LEU A 183 -4.66 3.20 -25.40
C LEU A 183 -5.62 2.31 -26.21
N LEU A 184 -5.75 1.05 -25.88
CA LEU A 184 -6.57 0.11 -26.66
C LEU A 184 -8.05 0.25 -26.35
N LEU A 185 -8.45 0.37 -25.08
CA LEU A 185 -9.85 0.27 -24.67
C LEU A 185 -10.55 1.61 -24.45
N ALA A 186 -9.81 2.70 -24.20
CA ALA A 186 -10.39 4.02 -23.98
C ALA A 186 -10.18 4.99 -25.16
N ASN A 187 -9.33 4.64 -26.14
CA ASN A 187 -9.12 5.51 -27.30
C ASN A 187 -10.31 5.45 -28.26
N PRO A 188 -10.94 6.61 -28.59
CA PRO A 188 -12.04 6.68 -29.54
C PRO A 188 -11.70 6.19 -30.96
N GLU A 189 -10.43 6.28 -31.35
CA GLU A 189 -9.94 5.87 -32.66
C GLU A 189 -9.70 4.35 -32.79
N LEU A 190 -9.65 3.63 -31.65
CA LEU A 190 -9.43 2.18 -31.63
C LEU A 190 -10.71 1.44 -31.22
N PHE A 191 -10.78 0.95 -29.98
CA PHE A 191 -11.92 0.14 -29.57
C PHE A 191 -13.01 0.91 -28.81
N ASN A 192 -12.65 1.97 -28.09
CA ASN A 192 -13.57 2.83 -27.32
C ASN A 192 -14.64 2.06 -26.49
N ILE A 193 -14.20 1.00 -25.81
CA ILE A 193 -15.10 0.10 -25.07
C ILE A 193 -15.36 0.62 -23.65
N LEU A 194 -14.33 1.22 -23.04
CA LEU A 194 -14.38 1.69 -21.65
C LEU A 194 -13.96 3.17 -21.59
N PRO A 195 -14.61 3.98 -20.75
CA PRO A 195 -14.20 5.37 -20.58
C PRO A 195 -12.83 5.44 -19.92
N ALA A 196 -12.03 6.45 -20.29
CA ALA A 196 -10.89 6.85 -19.51
C ALA A 196 -11.37 7.23 -18.09
N ALA A 197 -10.69 6.71 -17.08
CA ALA A 197 -11.11 6.84 -15.68
C ALA A 197 -10.83 8.24 -15.14
N ASP A 198 -11.52 9.28 -15.60
CA ASP A 198 -11.49 10.59 -14.96
C ASP A 198 -12.60 10.69 -13.91
N LEU A 199 -12.23 10.45 -12.65
CA LEU A 199 -13.14 10.61 -11.51
C LEU A 199 -12.98 11.98 -10.84
N SER A 200 -12.00 12.79 -11.24
CA SER A 200 -11.78 14.12 -10.65
C SER A 200 -12.89 15.10 -10.99
N SER A 201 -13.55 14.92 -12.12
CA SER A 201 -14.68 15.72 -12.61
C SER A 201 -16.05 15.03 -12.46
N TYR A 202 -16.09 13.85 -11.82
CA TYR A 202 -17.32 13.08 -11.65
C TYR A 202 -18.02 13.41 -10.33
N GLU A 203 -19.08 14.18 -10.41
CA GLU A 203 -20.04 14.34 -9.31
C GLU A 203 -21.13 13.26 -9.46
N PRO A 204 -21.19 12.27 -8.52
CA PRO A 204 -22.21 11.24 -8.60
C PRO A 204 -23.60 11.82 -8.31
N ASP A 205 -24.47 11.77 -9.29
CA ASP A 205 -25.89 12.01 -9.05
C ASP A 205 -26.49 10.81 -8.29
N LEU A 206 -26.46 10.91 -6.95
CA LEU A 206 -26.94 9.85 -6.04
C LEU A 206 -28.44 9.60 -6.16
N SER A 207 -29.19 10.50 -6.81
CA SER A 207 -30.64 10.36 -7.00
C SER A 207 -30.98 9.41 -8.15
N SER A 208 -30.07 9.24 -9.11
CA SER A 208 -30.23 8.29 -10.20
C SER A 208 -29.63 6.94 -9.83
N GLY A 209 -30.40 5.86 -9.80
CA GLY A 209 -29.87 4.50 -9.57
C GLY A 209 -28.78 4.03 -10.55
N ARG A 210 -28.40 4.88 -11.50
CA ARG A 210 -27.36 4.66 -12.52
C ARG A 210 -25.96 5.10 -12.05
N TRP A 211 -25.85 5.84 -10.94
CA TRP A 211 -24.56 6.34 -10.44
C TRP A 211 -23.55 5.22 -10.19
N LEU A 212 -24.02 4.08 -9.64
CA LEU A 212 -23.16 2.94 -9.35
C LEU A 212 -22.59 2.31 -10.62
N ALA A 213 -23.42 2.14 -11.64
CA ALA A 213 -22.98 1.60 -12.93
C ALA A 213 -21.95 2.54 -13.61
N ALA A 214 -22.19 3.85 -13.60
CA ALA A 214 -21.27 4.85 -14.13
C ALA A 214 -19.94 4.90 -13.34
N TYR A 215 -19.99 4.74 -12.03
CA TYR A 215 -18.80 4.66 -11.18
C TYR A 215 -17.99 3.39 -11.45
N LEU A 216 -18.65 2.23 -11.53
CA LEU A 216 -18.00 0.95 -11.80
C LEU A 216 -17.39 0.89 -13.21
N THR A 217 -18.03 1.47 -14.22
CA THR A 217 -17.45 1.54 -15.57
C THR A 217 -16.20 2.40 -15.62
N ARG A 218 -16.11 3.49 -14.85
CA ARG A 218 -14.92 4.32 -14.77
C ARG A 218 -13.78 3.63 -13.98
N LEU A 219 -14.11 2.77 -13.01
CA LEU A 219 -13.14 1.96 -12.29
C LEU A 219 -12.67 0.72 -13.07
N ALA A 220 -13.35 0.36 -14.17
CA ALA A 220 -13.07 -0.89 -14.87
C ALA A 220 -11.64 -0.98 -15.40
N LEU A 221 -11.08 0.07 -16.02
CA LEU A 221 -9.71 0.09 -16.52
C LEU A 221 -8.66 0.04 -15.40
N PRO A 222 -8.72 0.89 -14.36
CA PRO A 222 -7.85 0.79 -13.19
C PRO A 222 -7.88 -0.59 -12.55
N LEU A 223 -9.07 -1.12 -12.32
CA LEU A 223 -9.28 -2.42 -11.70
C LEU A 223 -8.72 -3.54 -12.56
N LEU A 224 -9.00 -3.51 -13.87
CA LEU A 224 -8.49 -4.49 -14.84
C LEU A 224 -6.95 -4.48 -14.88
N SER A 225 -6.33 -3.31 -14.83
CA SER A 225 -4.87 -3.17 -14.79
C SER A 225 -4.26 -3.86 -13.57
N LEU A 226 -4.82 -3.62 -12.38
CA LEU A 226 -4.36 -4.25 -11.14
C LEU A 226 -4.60 -5.76 -11.12
N VAL A 227 -5.78 -6.21 -11.57
CA VAL A 227 -6.14 -7.63 -11.64
C VAL A 227 -5.21 -8.37 -12.60
N LEU A 228 -5.00 -7.85 -13.81
CA LEU A 228 -4.15 -8.50 -14.81
C LEU A 228 -2.69 -8.56 -14.37
N ALA A 229 -2.19 -7.53 -13.68
CA ALA A 229 -0.83 -7.54 -13.14
C ALA A 229 -0.66 -8.58 -12.02
N ALA A 230 -1.66 -8.74 -11.14
CA ALA A 230 -1.61 -9.72 -10.05
C ALA A 230 -1.86 -11.17 -10.51
N LEU A 231 -2.57 -11.34 -11.62
CA LEU A 231 -3.07 -12.64 -12.06
C LEU A 231 -1.99 -13.70 -12.31
N PRO A 232 -0.86 -13.42 -13.02
CA PRO A 232 0.21 -14.40 -13.22
C PRO A 232 0.86 -14.84 -11.92
N GLU A 233 1.09 -13.89 -10.99
CA GLU A 233 1.72 -14.16 -9.71
C GLU A 233 0.87 -15.02 -8.79
N LEU A 234 -0.44 -15.02 -8.97
CA LEU A 234 -1.38 -15.87 -8.23
C LEU A 234 -1.65 -17.19 -8.95
N ALA A 235 -1.92 -17.13 -10.25
CA ALA A 235 -2.40 -18.29 -11.01
C ALA A 235 -1.31 -19.33 -11.29
N LEU A 236 -0.08 -18.91 -11.65
CA LEU A 236 0.98 -19.84 -12.03
C LEU A 236 1.49 -20.68 -10.85
N PRO A 237 1.83 -20.10 -9.67
CA PRO A 237 2.23 -20.88 -8.51
C PRO A 237 1.10 -21.80 -8.01
N LEU A 238 -0.14 -21.30 -7.99
CA LEU A 238 -1.29 -22.11 -7.59
C LEU A 238 -1.53 -23.28 -8.53
N ALA A 239 -1.38 -23.08 -9.85
CA ALA A 239 -1.49 -24.17 -10.83
C ALA A 239 -0.39 -25.23 -10.64
N ALA A 240 0.83 -24.80 -10.30
CA ALA A 240 1.95 -25.70 -9.99
C ALA A 240 1.68 -26.49 -8.71
N ALA A 241 1.24 -25.83 -7.63
CA ALA A 241 0.90 -26.49 -6.37
C ALA A 241 -0.26 -27.47 -6.53
N LEU A 242 -1.35 -27.07 -7.22
CA LEU A 242 -2.47 -27.97 -7.52
C LEU A 242 -2.04 -29.18 -8.32
N ARG A 243 -1.16 -29.03 -9.30
CA ARG A 243 -0.63 -30.15 -10.09
C ARG A 243 0.18 -31.10 -9.23
N HIS A 244 0.99 -30.59 -8.32
CA HIS A 244 1.74 -31.39 -7.36
C HIS A 244 0.80 -32.22 -6.47
N GLU A 245 -0.21 -31.57 -5.89
CA GLU A 245 -1.21 -32.22 -5.04
C GLU A 245 -2.01 -33.31 -5.80
N LEU A 246 -2.40 -33.04 -7.04
CA LEU A 246 -3.09 -33.99 -7.89
C LEU A 246 -2.23 -35.20 -8.30
N ALA A 247 -0.91 -35.10 -8.24
CA ALA A 247 0.02 -36.20 -8.47
C ALA A 247 0.34 -36.99 -7.18
N SER A 248 -0.10 -36.55 -6.01
CA SER A 248 0.17 -37.17 -4.71
C SER A 248 -0.48 -38.56 -4.56
N PRO A 249 0.04 -39.46 -3.68
CA PRO A 249 -0.51 -40.79 -3.45
C PRO A 249 -1.98 -40.80 -3.03
N TYR A 250 -2.40 -39.84 -2.19
CA TYR A 250 -3.80 -39.75 -1.76
C TYR A 250 -4.74 -39.43 -2.93
N ALA A 251 -4.30 -38.57 -3.86
CA ALA A 251 -5.09 -38.17 -5.01
C ALA A 251 -5.21 -39.35 -6.01
N VAL A 252 -4.16 -40.17 -6.15
CA VAL A 252 -4.19 -41.39 -6.94
C VAL A 252 -5.15 -42.40 -6.32
N ALA A 253 -5.08 -42.65 -5.01
CA ALA A 253 -5.98 -43.55 -4.30
C ALA A 253 -7.46 -43.07 -4.37
N ALA A 254 -7.71 -41.77 -4.27
CA ALA A 254 -9.07 -41.23 -4.40
C ALA A 254 -9.64 -41.45 -5.82
N ARG A 255 -8.82 -41.28 -6.87
CA ARG A 255 -9.23 -41.57 -8.25
C ARG A 255 -9.53 -43.05 -8.45
N ALA A 256 -8.70 -43.94 -7.88
CA ALA A 256 -8.94 -45.39 -7.94
C ALA A 256 -10.27 -45.78 -7.27
N LYS A 257 -10.72 -45.03 -6.26
CA LYS A 257 -12.03 -45.15 -5.60
C LYS A 257 -13.19 -44.50 -6.35
N GLY A 258 -12.94 -43.96 -7.56
CA GLY A 258 -13.99 -43.36 -8.40
C GLY A 258 -14.38 -41.93 -8.02
N VAL A 259 -13.59 -41.21 -7.20
CA VAL A 259 -13.86 -39.82 -6.87
C VAL A 259 -13.71 -38.95 -8.13
N PRO A 260 -14.74 -38.19 -8.54
CA PRO A 260 -14.67 -37.34 -9.73
C PRO A 260 -13.62 -36.24 -9.58
N THR A 261 -12.90 -35.93 -10.67
CA THR A 261 -11.81 -34.94 -10.68
C THR A 261 -12.20 -33.59 -10.08
N ARG A 262 -13.42 -33.12 -10.35
CA ARG A 262 -13.90 -31.86 -9.77
C ARG A 262 -13.93 -31.90 -8.23
N ARG A 263 -14.46 -32.98 -7.64
CA ARG A 263 -14.49 -33.15 -6.19
C ARG A 263 -13.10 -33.31 -5.60
N LEU A 264 -12.22 -34.03 -6.30
CA LEU A 264 -10.82 -34.19 -5.89
C LEU A 264 -10.09 -32.86 -5.86
N VAL A 265 -10.25 -32.02 -6.90
CA VAL A 265 -9.64 -30.68 -6.96
C VAL A 265 -10.14 -29.78 -5.82
N TRP A 266 -11.47 -29.59 -5.73
CA TRP A 266 -12.03 -28.55 -4.84
C TRP A 266 -12.02 -28.95 -3.36
N HIS A 267 -12.18 -30.24 -3.00
CA HIS A 267 -12.33 -30.67 -1.61
C HIS A 267 -11.04 -31.29 -1.03
N HIS A 268 -10.10 -31.72 -1.87
CA HIS A 268 -8.90 -32.41 -1.39
C HIS A 268 -7.60 -31.71 -1.79
N ALA A 269 -7.42 -31.37 -3.07
CA ALA A 269 -6.18 -30.77 -3.55
C ALA A 269 -6.07 -29.28 -3.26
N LEU A 270 -7.13 -28.51 -3.50
CA LEU A 270 -7.13 -27.05 -3.34
C LEU A 270 -6.84 -26.58 -1.91
N PRO A 271 -7.43 -27.15 -0.84
CA PRO A 271 -7.11 -26.76 0.53
C PRO A 271 -5.62 -26.85 0.87
N ASN A 272 -4.92 -27.85 0.32
CA ASN A 272 -3.48 -28.02 0.51
C ASN A 272 -2.67 -27.09 -0.42
N ALA A 273 -3.11 -26.94 -1.67
CA ALA A 273 -2.44 -26.10 -2.66
C ALA A 273 -2.52 -24.59 -2.36
N VAL A 274 -3.50 -24.16 -1.58
CA VAL A 274 -3.64 -22.73 -1.16
C VAL A 274 -2.61 -22.36 -0.09
N LEU A 275 -2.08 -23.30 0.70
CA LEU A 275 -1.12 -22.99 1.75
C LEU A 275 0.14 -22.25 1.24
N PRO A 276 0.83 -22.71 0.16
CA PRO A 276 1.92 -21.92 -0.45
C PRO A 276 1.49 -20.56 -1.00
N LEU A 277 0.22 -20.43 -1.43
CA LEU A 277 -0.31 -19.17 -1.96
C LEU A 277 -0.38 -18.07 -0.88
N LEU A 278 -0.60 -18.42 0.39
CA LEU A 278 -0.59 -17.48 1.49
C LEU A 278 0.76 -16.74 1.61
N VAL A 279 1.87 -17.44 1.33
CA VAL A 279 3.20 -16.82 1.26
C VAL A 279 3.28 -15.84 0.08
N THR A 280 2.72 -16.22 -1.07
CA THR A 280 2.66 -15.36 -2.25
C THR A 280 1.86 -14.08 -1.95
N PHE A 281 0.75 -14.15 -1.22
CA PHE A 281 -0.02 -12.98 -0.81
C PHE A 281 0.79 -11.98 0.03
N THR A 282 1.65 -12.47 0.93
CA THR A 282 2.49 -11.57 1.74
C THR A 282 3.49 -10.77 0.88
N GLY A 283 4.00 -11.36 -0.20
CA GLY A 283 4.84 -10.68 -1.19
C GLY A 283 4.05 -9.77 -2.15
N LEU A 284 2.82 -10.16 -2.49
CA LEU A 284 1.96 -9.41 -3.43
C LEU A 284 1.41 -8.11 -2.83
N LEU A 285 1.12 -8.08 -1.53
CA LEU A 285 0.58 -6.88 -0.86
C LEU A 285 1.46 -5.62 -1.05
N PRO A 286 2.80 -5.68 -0.86
CA PRO A 286 3.66 -4.53 -1.18
C PRO A 286 3.63 -4.12 -2.66
N ALA A 287 3.60 -5.10 -3.55
CA ALA A 287 3.57 -4.84 -5.00
C ALA A 287 2.25 -4.18 -5.42
N LEU A 288 1.12 -4.60 -4.84
CA LEU A 288 -0.18 -3.96 -5.07
C LEU A 288 -0.21 -2.52 -4.56
N VAL A 289 0.36 -2.24 -3.37
CA VAL A 289 0.45 -0.86 -2.85
C VAL A 289 1.26 0.03 -3.79
N ALA A 290 2.42 -0.44 -4.24
CA ALA A 290 3.24 0.30 -5.21
C ALA A 290 2.52 0.46 -6.57
N GLY A 291 1.83 -0.59 -7.00
CA GLY A 291 1.02 -0.59 -8.22
C GLY A 291 -0.17 0.36 -8.15
N ALA A 292 -0.83 0.44 -6.99
CA ALA A 292 -1.94 1.38 -6.78
C ALA A 292 -1.49 2.82 -7.00
N VAL A 293 -0.29 3.22 -6.51
CA VAL A 293 0.25 4.57 -6.76
C VAL A 293 0.32 4.86 -8.26
N VAL A 294 0.87 3.92 -9.04
CA VAL A 294 1.01 4.08 -10.50
C VAL A 294 -0.35 4.20 -11.17
N VAL A 295 -1.28 3.31 -10.82
CA VAL A 295 -2.63 3.29 -11.41
C VAL A 295 -3.41 4.55 -11.02
N GLU A 296 -3.35 4.98 -9.76
CA GLU A 296 -4.05 6.17 -9.29
C GLU A 296 -3.53 7.45 -9.95
N VAL A 297 -2.21 7.57 -10.15
CA VAL A 297 -1.62 8.71 -10.87
C VAL A 297 -2.01 8.68 -12.35
N LEU A 298 -1.89 7.52 -13.01
CA LEU A 298 -2.14 7.37 -14.44
C LEU A 298 -3.61 7.64 -14.81
N PHE A 299 -4.52 7.11 -14.00
CA PHE A 299 -5.96 7.24 -14.22
C PHE A 299 -6.60 8.43 -13.48
N ALA A 300 -5.77 9.31 -12.90
CA ALA A 300 -6.20 10.50 -12.14
C ALA A 300 -7.20 10.20 -11.01
N LEU A 301 -7.05 9.05 -10.33
CA LEU A 301 -7.94 8.62 -9.25
C LEU A 301 -7.62 9.38 -7.94
N PRO A 302 -8.63 9.73 -7.12
CA PRO A 302 -8.42 10.47 -5.87
C PRO A 302 -7.98 9.56 -4.73
N GLY A 303 -6.93 8.75 -4.96
CA GLY A 303 -6.43 7.78 -4.00
C GLY A 303 -5.18 8.23 -3.24
N MET A 304 -4.75 7.36 -2.30
CA MET A 304 -3.59 7.61 -1.43
C MET A 304 -2.29 7.75 -2.22
N GLY A 305 -2.09 6.95 -3.27
CA GLY A 305 -0.89 7.00 -4.08
C GLY A 305 -0.75 8.31 -4.84
N ARG A 306 -1.83 8.79 -5.45
CA ARG A 306 -1.86 10.10 -6.10
C ARG A 306 -1.64 11.23 -5.09
N LEU A 307 -2.31 11.18 -3.93
CA LEU A 307 -2.11 12.17 -2.87
C LEU A 307 -0.65 12.24 -2.43
N LEU A 308 0.03 11.09 -2.27
CA LEU A 308 1.45 11.04 -1.93
C LEU A 308 2.34 11.59 -3.04
N ALA A 309 2.06 11.30 -4.30
CA ALA A 309 2.79 11.83 -5.45
C ALA A 309 2.65 13.36 -5.54
N GLU A 310 1.44 13.88 -5.37
CA GLU A 310 1.16 15.32 -5.35
C GLU A 310 1.83 16.01 -4.15
N ALA A 311 1.78 15.40 -2.95
CA ALA A 311 2.44 15.92 -1.76
C ALA A 311 3.96 15.95 -1.91
N ALA A 312 4.56 14.92 -2.55
CA ALA A 312 5.98 14.88 -2.84
C ALA A 312 6.39 15.98 -3.83
N ALA A 313 5.63 16.15 -4.91
CA ALA A 313 5.89 17.21 -5.91
C ALA A 313 5.73 18.62 -5.33
N ALA A 314 4.73 18.80 -4.43
CA ALA A 314 4.46 20.08 -3.75
C ALA A 314 5.34 20.29 -2.51
N GLN A 315 6.20 19.34 -2.14
CA GLN A 315 7.00 19.35 -0.91
C GLN A 315 6.15 19.51 0.38
N ASP A 316 4.93 18.98 0.36
CA ASP A 316 4.02 18.99 1.52
C ASP A 316 4.39 17.84 2.47
N TYR A 317 5.47 18.05 3.24
CA TYR A 317 6.03 17.03 4.12
C TYR A 317 5.06 16.49 5.17
N PRO A 318 4.19 17.29 5.84
CA PRO A 318 3.23 16.72 6.78
C PRO A 318 2.29 15.69 6.15
N VAL A 319 1.76 15.98 4.96
CA VAL A 319 0.90 15.05 4.20
C VAL A 319 1.70 13.83 3.77
N LEU A 320 2.92 14.04 3.25
CA LEU A 320 3.80 12.94 2.79
C LEU A 320 4.17 12.00 3.93
N ILE A 321 4.65 12.53 5.06
CA ILE A 321 5.04 11.76 6.24
C ILE A 321 3.84 10.97 6.78
N ALA A 322 2.71 11.63 6.96
CA ALA A 322 1.50 11.02 7.48
C ALA A 322 0.96 9.92 6.54
N GLY A 323 0.93 10.18 5.24
CA GLY A 323 0.47 9.22 4.23
C GLY A 323 1.38 8.00 4.13
N VAL A 324 2.71 8.18 4.17
CA VAL A 324 3.67 7.06 4.20
C VAL A 324 3.47 6.21 5.46
N LEU A 325 3.34 6.83 6.63
CA LEU A 325 3.12 6.11 7.89
C LEU A 325 1.78 5.36 7.88
N LEU A 326 0.71 5.99 7.39
CA LEU A 326 -0.60 5.36 7.30
C LEU A 326 -0.59 4.18 6.34
N THR A 327 -0.02 4.35 5.15
CA THR A 327 0.11 3.28 4.14
C THR A 327 0.93 2.11 4.67
N ALA A 328 2.05 2.41 5.35
CA ALA A 328 2.88 1.40 5.98
C ALA A 328 2.16 0.71 7.15
N GLY A 329 1.39 1.45 7.95
CA GLY A 329 0.54 0.90 9.01
C GLY A 329 -0.50 -0.08 8.46
N VAL A 330 -1.24 0.31 7.42
CA VAL A 330 -2.19 -0.58 6.73
C VAL A 330 -1.49 -1.84 6.20
N ARG A 331 -0.31 -1.70 5.60
CA ARG A 331 0.49 -2.84 5.13
C ARG A 331 0.89 -3.77 6.27
N LEU A 332 1.38 -3.23 7.40
CA LEU A 332 1.76 -4.04 8.55
C LEU A 332 0.56 -4.80 9.14
N LEU A 333 -0.61 -4.16 9.21
CA LEU A 333 -1.85 -4.81 9.63
C LEU A 333 -2.28 -5.92 8.67
N ALA A 334 -2.16 -5.70 7.36
CA ALA A 334 -2.47 -6.71 6.35
C ALA A 334 -1.51 -7.91 6.43
N LEU A 335 -0.22 -7.69 6.65
CA LEU A 335 0.76 -8.75 6.88
C LEU A 335 0.45 -9.54 8.16
N LEU A 336 0.10 -8.86 9.25
CA LEU A 336 -0.31 -9.50 10.50
C LEU A 336 -1.57 -10.35 10.30
N ALA A 337 -2.56 -9.85 9.55
CA ALA A 337 -3.76 -10.61 9.22
C ALA A 337 -3.42 -11.86 8.39
N ALA A 338 -2.55 -11.74 7.40
CA ALA A 338 -2.07 -12.88 6.60
C ALA A 338 -1.33 -13.92 7.46
N ASP A 339 -0.46 -13.49 8.38
CA ASP A 339 0.22 -14.37 9.32
C ASP A 339 -0.76 -15.13 10.22
N ILE A 340 -1.81 -14.45 10.73
CA ILE A 340 -2.85 -15.07 11.56
C ILE A 340 -3.65 -16.10 10.76
N ILE A 341 -4.01 -15.78 9.52
CA ILE A 341 -4.73 -16.70 8.62
C ILE A 341 -3.85 -17.93 8.34
N HIS A 342 -2.58 -17.71 8.02
CA HIS A 342 -1.62 -18.80 7.78
C HIS A 342 -1.48 -19.72 8.99
N TYR A 343 -1.31 -19.15 10.19
CA TYR A 343 -1.23 -19.92 11.43
C TYR A 343 -2.51 -20.74 11.70
N ARG A 344 -3.68 -20.21 11.35
CA ARG A 344 -4.96 -20.93 11.52
C ARG A 344 -5.14 -22.06 10.51
N LEU A 345 -4.68 -21.89 9.29
CA LEU A 345 -4.86 -22.83 8.21
C LEU A 345 -3.79 -23.92 8.16
N ASP A 346 -2.55 -23.66 8.60
CA ASP A 346 -1.47 -24.65 8.61
C ASP A 346 -1.33 -25.35 9.97
N PRO A 347 -1.77 -26.62 10.12
CA PRO A 347 -1.63 -27.38 11.36
C PRO A 347 -0.18 -27.70 11.71
N ARG A 348 0.73 -27.71 10.73
CA ARG A 348 2.16 -28.03 10.94
C ARG A 348 2.86 -26.91 11.72
N LEU A 349 2.47 -25.67 11.50
CA LEU A 349 2.98 -24.52 12.27
C LEU A 349 2.57 -24.60 13.74
N ARG A 350 1.41 -25.19 14.04
CA ARG A 350 0.95 -25.36 15.42
C ARG A 350 1.78 -26.42 16.18
N ALA A 351 2.18 -27.48 15.49
CA ALA A 351 2.95 -28.56 16.12
C ALA A 351 4.39 -28.17 16.43
N ASN A 352 5.02 -27.26 15.67
CA ASN A 352 6.40 -26.81 15.88
C ASN A 352 6.51 -25.72 16.96
N LEU A 353 5.40 -25.19 17.47
CA LEU A 353 5.33 -24.10 18.44
C LEU A 353 4.68 -24.53 19.77
N ALA A 354 4.30 -25.79 19.88
CA ALA A 354 3.84 -26.43 21.12
C ALA A 354 5.03 -27.13 21.83
#